data_99e5674c13a83e2197fd5261416240f8
#
_entry.id   99e5674c13a83e2197fd5261416240f8
#
_cell.length_a   1.000
_cell.length_b   1.000
_cell.length_c   1.000
_cell.angle_alpha   90.00
_cell.angle_beta   90.00
_cell.angle_gamma   90.00
#
_symmetry.space_group_name_H-M   'P 1'
#
loop_
_entity.id
_entity.type
_entity.pdbx_description
1 polymer ?
#
loop_
_entity_poly.entity_id
_entity_poly.type
_entity_poly.pdbx_seq_one_letter_code
_entity_poly.pdbx_strand_id
1 'polypeptide(L)' 'MSTTVKQEFGVGGMNCAGCVKSVTRAVAELPGVRAVDVSLETKAAMIEYDGTAIEPAAIVAAIEAAGFEATVR' A
#
# COMPACT_ATOMS: atom_id res chain seq x y z
N MET A 1 -7.06 -20.57 -9.24
CA MET A 1 -7.71 -19.25 -9.39
C MET A 1 -7.06 -18.26 -8.46
N SER A 2 -6.76 -17.08 -8.99
CA SER A 2 -6.20 -16.03 -8.16
C SER A 2 -7.31 -15.34 -7.36
N THR A 3 -7.04 -15.06 -6.09
CA THR A 3 -7.98 -14.34 -5.23
C THR A 3 -7.48 -12.91 -5.08
N THR A 4 -8.13 -11.98 -5.78
CA THR A 4 -7.79 -10.57 -5.67
C THR A 4 -8.52 -9.96 -4.48
N VAL A 5 -7.77 -9.39 -3.55
CA VAL A 5 -8.29 -8.70 -2.37
C VAL A 5 -8.05 -7.22 -2.55
N LYS A 6 -9.07 -6.43 -2.26
CA LYS A 6 -8.97 -4.97 -2.27
C LYS A 6 -9.04 -4.50 -0.83
N GLN A 7 -7.97 -3.88 -0.36
CA GLN A 7 -7.85 -3.48 1.03
C GLN A 7 -7.41 -2.03 1.11
N GLU A 8 -8.03 -1.28 2.01
CA GLU A 8 -7.62 0.09 2.28
C GLU A 8 -6.62 0.11 3.44
N PHE A 9 -5.58 0.92 3.29
CA PHE A 9 -4.57 1.12 4.33
C PHE A 9 -4.49 2.60 4.66
N GLY A 10 -4.43 2.93 5.94
CA GLY A 10 -4.13 4.29 6.37
C GLY A 10 -2.62 4.49 6.33
N VAL A 11 -2.16 5.59 5.73
CA VAL A 11 -0.73 5.89 5.61
C VAL A 11 -0.45 7.21 6.31
N GLY A 12 0.34 7.15 7.37
CA GLY A 12 0.77 8.35 8.10
C GLY A 12 2.12 8.84 7.59
N GLY A 13 2.32 10.15 7.66
CA GLY A 13 3.58 10.76 7.22
C GLY A 13 3.59 11.23 5.78
N MET A 14 2.54 10.98 5.01
CA MET A 14 2.41 11.53 3.67
C MET A 14 1.95 12.98 3.75
N ASN A 15 2.80 13.89 3.35
CA ASN A 15 2.44 15.31 3.36
C ASN A 15 2.85 16.05 2.09
N CYS A 16 3.21 15.31 1.04
CA CYS A 16 3.56 15.89 -0.25
C CYS A 16 3.37 14.87 -1.38
N ALA A 17 3.33 15.35 -2.62
CA ALA A 17 3.15 14.50 -3.79
C ALA A 17 4.30 13.50 -3.96
N GLY A 18 5.51 13.87 -3.57
CA GLY A 18 6.66 12.95 -3.61
C GLY A 18 6.47 11.78 -2.66
N CYS A 19 5.81 12.01 -1.53
CA CYS A 19 5.50 10.94 -0.57
C CYS A 19 4.53 9.94 -1.17
N VAL A 20 3.51 10.41 -1.90
CA VAL A 20 2.56 9.54 -2.59
C VAL A 20 3.28 8.63 -3.57
N LYS A 21 4.21 9.18 -4.34
CA LYS A 21 5.00 8.39 -5.29
C LYS A 21 5.85 7.35 -4.58
N SER A 22 6.46 7.72 -3.45
CA SER A 22 7.29 6.80 -2.68
C SER A 22 6.48 5.62 -2.16
N VAL A 23 5.30 5.87 -1.61
CA VAL A 23 4.42 4.82 -1.10
C VAL A 23 3.95 3.93 -2.25
N THR A 24 3.50 4.54 -3.33
CA THR A 24 3.03 3.80 -4.52
C THR A 24 4.12 2.87 -5.02
N ARG A 25 5.33 3.37 -5.15
CA ARG A 25 6.47 2.59 -5.65
C ARG A 25 6.81 1.44 -4.71
N ALA A 26 6.87 1.72 -3.41
CA ALA A 26 7.22 0.70 -2.42
C ALA A 26 6.26 -0.47 -2.45
N VAL A 27 4.96 -0.19 -2.59
CA VAL A 27 3.93 -1.22 -2.63
C VAL A 27 3.88 -1.91 -3.99
N ALA A 28 4.03 -1.14 -5.08
CA ALA A 28 3.96 -1.69 -6.43
C ALA A 28 5.10 -2.70 -6.73
N GLU A 29 6.20 -2.60 -6.02
CA GLU A 29 7.33 -3.52 -6.19
C GLU A 29 7.09 -4.88 -5.54
N LEU A 30 6.08 -5.01 -4.71
CA LEU A 30 5.80 -6.28 -4.03
C LEU A 30 5.18 -7.28 -5.00
N PRO A 31 5.64 -8.56 -4.97
CA PRO A 31 5.03 -9.59 -5.79
C PRO A 31 3.59 -9.83 -5.31
N GLY A 32 2.67 -9.99 -6.25
CA GLY A 32 1.27 -10.22 -5.94
C GLY A 32 0.42 -8.96 -5.88
N VAL A 33 1.02 -7.79 -5.87
CA VAL A 33 0.27 -6.52 -5.92
C VAL A 33 -0.14 -6.25 -7.36
N ARG A 34 -1.44 -5.98 -7.56
CA ARG A 34 -2.00 -5.77 -8.90
C ARG A 34 -2.27 -4.31 -9.18
N ALA A 35 -2.72 -3.55 -8.18
CA ALA A 35 -3.04 -2.14 -8.36
C ALA A 35 -2.82 -1.40 -7.05
N VAL A 36 -2.38 -0.16 -7.16
CA VAL A 36 -2.14 0.72 -6.02
C VAL A 36 -2.74 2.08 -6.36
N ASP A 37 -3.59 2.58 -5.46
CA ASP A 37 -4.18 3.91 -5.59
C ASP A 37 -3.98 4.62 -4.26
N VAL A 38 -3.08 5.59 -4.23
CA VAL A 38 -2.73 6.33 -3.02
C VAL A 38 -3.35 7.72 -3.08
N SER A 39 -4.07 8.10 -2.02
CA SER A 39 -4.68 9.41 -1.90
C SER A 39 -4.00 10.21 -0.80
N LEU A 40 -3.46 11.35 -1.16
CA LEU A 40 -2.88 12.28 -0.19
C LEU A 40 -3.98 12.94 0.65
N GLU A 41 -5.10 13.22 0.03
CA GLU A 41 -6.22 13.90 0.67
C GLU A 41 -6.80 13.10 1.84
N THR A 42 -7.01 11.81 1.64
CA THR A 42 -7.55 10.92 2.68
C THR A 42 -6.46 10.23 3.48
N LYS A 43 -5.20 10.38 3.08
CA LYS A 43 -4.05 9.72 3.68
C LYS A 43 -4.24 8.22 3.72
N ALA A 44 -4.71 7.68 2.62
CA ALA A 44 -5.04 6.27 2.50
C ALA A 44 -4.50 5.71 1.20
N ALA A 45 -4.25 4.40 1.20
CA ALA A 45 -3.85 3.66 0.02
C ALA A 45 -4.83 2.52 -0.19
N MET A 46 -5.45 2.47 -1.36
CA MET A 46 -6.30 1.36 -1.74
C MET A 46 -5.45 0.43 -2.61
N ILE A 47 -5.26 -0.79 -2.14
CA ILE A 47 -4.35 -1.72 -2.77
C ILE A 47 -5.09 -2.99 -3.14
N GLU A 48 -4.96 -3.38 -4.41
CA GLU A 48 -5.46 -4.66 -4.89
C GLU A 48 -4.30 -5.62 -5.01
N TYR A 49 -4.41 -6.75 -4.36
CA TYR A 49 -3.35 -7.74 -4.33
C TYR A 49 -3.91 -9.15 -4.33
N ASP A 50 -3.06 -10.11 -4.68
CA ASP A 50 -3.43 -11.52 -4.63
C ASP A 50 -3.26 -12.02 -3.19
N GLY A 51 -4.38 -12.31 -2.54
CA GLY A 51 -4.39 -12.75 -1.13
C GLY A 51 -3.70 -14.08 -0.90
N THR A 52 -3.42 -14.85 -1.95
CA THR A 52 -2.68 -16.10 -1.83
C THR A 52 -1.16 -15.90 -1.98
N ALA A 53 -0.74 -14.78 -2.56
CA ALA A 53 0.67 -14.48 -2.81
C ALA A 53 1.27 -13.55 -1.77
N ILE A 54 0.47 -12.68 -1.16
CA ILE A 54 0.97 -11.65 -0.25
C ILE A 54 -0.03 -11.40 0.87
N GLU A 55 0.47 -11.08 2.04
CA GLU A 55 -0.36 -10.75 3.20
C GLU A 55 -0.40 -9.25 3.44
N PRO A 56 -1.48 -8.73 4.07
CA PRO A 56 -1.54 -7.31 4.42
C PRO A 56 -0.35 -6.84 5.25
N ALA A 57 0.17 -7.69 6.13
CA ALA A 57 1.32 -7.36 6.95
C ALA A 57 2.56 -7.05 6.11
N ALA A 58 2.73 -7.73 4.98
CA ALA A 58 3.85 -7.47 4.07
C ALA A 58 3.73 -6.09 3.43
N ILE A 59 2.50 -5.67 3.13
CA ILE A 59 2.24 -4.35 2.56
C ILE A 59 2.53 -3.27 3.60
N VAL A 60 2.09 -3.46 4.83
CA VAL A 60 2.38 -2.55 5.93
C VAL A 60 3.89 -2.43 6.13
N ALA A 61 4.59 -3.56 6.15
CA ALA A 61 6.05 -3.57 6.33
C ALA A 61 6.76 -2.81 5.20
N ALA A 62 6.29 -2.94 3.97
CA ALA A 62 6.88 -2.23 2.83
C ALA A 62 6.69 -0.72 2.95
N ILE A 63 5.50 -0.28 3.38
CA ILE A 63 5.24 1.14 3.58
C ILE A 63 6.10 1.68 4.73
N GLU A 64 6.23 0.93 5.80
CA GLU A 64 7.06 1.33 6.93
C GLU A 64 8.54 1.40 6.55
N ALA A 65 8.99 0.47 5.73
CA ALA A 65 10.37 0.47 5.21
C ALA A 65 10.66 1.70 4.36
N ALA A 66 9.63 2.27 3.74
CA ALA A 66 9.77 3.50 2.96
C ALA A 66 9.78 4.77 3.84
N GLY A 67 9.59 4.62 5.14
CA GLY A 67 9.64 5.74 6.09
C GLY A 67 8.29 6.30 6.48
N PHE A 68 7.21 5.56 6.23
CA PHE A 68 5.85 5.98 6.55
C PHE A 68 5.23 5.04 7.58
N GLU A 69 4.10 5.46 8.14
CA GLU A 69 3.31 4.58 8.99
C GLU A 69 2.17 4.01 8.17
N ALA A 70 1.80 2.76 8.46
CA ALA A 70 0.70 2.11 7.76
C ALA A 70 -0.13 1.29 8.74
N THR A 71 -1.45 1.36 8.56
CA THR A 71 -2.39 0.57 9.32
C THR A 71 -3.46 0.03 8.37
N VAL A 72 -3.94 -1.16 8.63
CA VAL A 72 -5.06 -1.73 7.89
C VAL A 72 -6.35 -1.05 8.37
N ARG A 73 -7.14 -0.59 7.44
CA ARG A 73 -8.44 0.02 7.75
C ARG A 73 -9.60 -0.90 7.51
#